data_b83090470bc80a0aa1a0fdf51b44c890
#
_entry.id   b83090470bc80a0aa1a0fdf51b44c890
#
_cell.length_a   1.000
_cell.length_b   1.000
_cell.length_c   1.000
_cell.angle_alpha   90.00
_cell.angle_beta   90.00
_cell.angle_gamma   90.00
#
_symmetry.space_group_name_H-M   'P 1'
#
loop_
_entity.id
_entity.type
_entity.pdbx_description
1 polymer ?
#
loop_
_entity_poly.entity_id
_entity_poly.type
_entity_poly.pdbx_seq_one_letter_code
_entity_poly.pdbx_strand_id
1 'polypeptide(L)'
;MKPRVLAIAAHPDDIEIFMAGTLLRLADAGWELHYFNLSGGNGGSLEMDGETTARVRLEEAREGAARLGARFYPPVARDLEIVYSVDLLRQVAAVVR
;
A
#
# COMPACT_ATOMS: atom_id res chain seq x y z
N MET A 1 -19.96 -14.78 6.10
CA MET A 1 -18.59 -14.20 6.19
C MET A 1 -18.49 -13.04 5.23
N LYS A 2 -17.92 -11.93 5.68
CA LYS A 2 -17.75 -10.74 4.86
C LYS A 2 -16.60 -10.99 3.86
N PRO A 3 -16.81 -10.78 2.55
CA PRO A 3 -15.72 -10.93 1.60
C PRO A 3 -14.64 -9.87 1.81
N ARG A 4 -13.41 -10.22 1.49
CA ARG A 4 -12.23 -9.35 1.67
C ARG A 4 -11.52 -9.13 0.35
N VAL A 5 -10.97 -7.93 0.16
CA VAL A 5 -10.14 -7.60 -0.97
C VAL A 5 -8.86 -6.95 -0.49
N LEU A 6 -7.73 -7.36 -1.05
CA LEU A 6 -6.43 -6.77 -0.77
C LEU A 6 -5.95 -6.02 -2.01
N ALA A 7 -5.80 -4.71 -1.89
CA ALA A 7 -5.19 -3.89 -2.92
C ALA A 7 -3.68 -3.87 -2.69
N ILE A 8 -2.92 -4.31 -3.67
CA ILE A 8 -1.45 -4.35 -3.62
C ILE A 8 -0.91 -3.48 -4.75
N ALA A 9 0.00 -2.58 -4.41
CA ALA A 9 0.69 -1.76 -5.41
C ALA A 9 2.17 -1.60 -5.03
N ALA A 10 2.96 -1.07 -5.95
CA ALA A 10 4.39 -0.93 -5.73
C ALA A 10 4.72 0.23 -4.80
N HIS A 11 4.04 1.36 -4.95
CA HIS A 11 4.39 2.61 -4.28
C HIS A 11 3.17 3.27 -3.65
N PRO A 12 3.37 4.16 -2.64
CA PRO A 12 2.29 5.02 -2.15
C PRO A 12 1.67 5.83 -3.30
N ASP A 13 0.38 6.11 -3.21
CA ASP A 13 -0.49 6.78 -4.18
C ASP A 13 -0.97 5.89 -5.33
N ASP A 14 -0.28 4.80 -5.67
CA ASP A 14 -0.71 3.94 -6.78
C ASP A 14 -2.13 3.40 -6.57
N ILE A 15 -2.45 2.98 -5.36
CA ILE A 15 -3.78 2.44 -5.04
C ILE A 15 -4.84 3.54 -5.18
N GLU A 16 -4.59 4.74 -4.65
CA GLU A 16 -5.53 5.86 -4.75
C GLU A 16 -5.76 6.28 -6.20
N ILE A 17 -4.69 6.39 -6.98
CA ILE A 17 -4.79 6.86 -8.37
C ILE A 17 -5.52 5.85 -9.25
N PHE A 18 -5.20 4.57 -9.12
CA PHE A 18 -5.67 3.55 -10.07
C PHE A 18 -6.86 2.73 -9.59
N MET A 19 -7.09 2.63 -8.28
CA MET A 19 -8.03 1.67 -7.71
C MET A 19 -9.11 2.27 -6.80
N ALA A 20 -9.02 3.56 -6.45
CA ALA A 20 -9.91 4.13 -5.44
C ALA A 20 -11.40 3.96 -5.78
N GLY A 21 -11.77 4.21 -7.04
CA GLY A 21 -13.15 4.06 -7.47
C GLY A 21 -13.69 2.65 -7.32
N THR A 22 -12.88 1.66 -7.70
CA THR A 22 -13.23 0.24 -7.55
C THR A 22 -13.35 -0.16 -6.07
N LEU A 23 -12.39 0.30 -5.25
CA LEU A 23 -12.38 -0.01 -3.82
C LEU A 23 -13.60 0.59 -3.11
N LEU A 24 -13.96 1.83 -3.44
CA LEU A 24 -15.15 2.45 -2.86
C LEU A 24 -16.44 1.70 -3.22
N ARG A 25 -16.55 1.21 -4.44
CA ARG A 25 -17.69 0.39 -4.84
C ARG A 25 -17.74 -0.94 -4.10
N LEU A 26 -16.59 -1.56 -3.88
CA LEU A 26 -16.52 -2.80 -3.12
C LEU A 26 -16.88 -2.56 -1.66
N ALA A 27 -16.43 -1.44 -1.08
CA ALA A 27 -16.80 -1.06 0.28
C ALA A 27 -18.30 -0.87 0.42
N ASP A 28 -18.94 -0.19 -0.54
CA ASP A 28 -20.40 0.01 -0.57
C ASP A 28 -21.13 -1.32 -0.68
N ALA A 29 -20.54 -2.30 -1.34
CA ALA A 29 -21.11 -3.63 -1.48
C ALA A 29 -20.85 -4.53 -0.24
N GLY A 30 -20.21 -4.00 0.77
CA GLY A 30 -19.96 -4.71 2.03
C GLY A 30 -18.66 -5.47 2.12
N TRP A 31 -17.73 -5.25 1.20
CA TRP A 31 -16.43 -5.89 1.24
C TRP A 31 -15.52 -5.24 2.28
N GLU A 32 -14.69 -6.06 2.94
CA GLU A 32 -13.65 -5.58 3.84
C GLU A 32 -12.41 -5.25 3.01
N LEU A 33 -11.92 -4.00 3.12
CA LEU A 33 -10.80 -3.52 2.31
C LEU A 33 -9.48 -3.65 3.07
N HIS A 34 -8.44 -4.06 2.36
CA HIS A 34 -7.06 -4.11 2.86
C HIS A 34 -6.14 -3.40 1.87
N TYR A 35 -5.14 -2.69 2.36
CA TYR A 35 -4.31 -1.74 1.61
C TYR A 35 -2.84 -2.01 1.88
N PHE A 36 -2.07 -2.33 0.84
CA PHE A 36 -0.66 -2.70 0.99
C PHE A 36 0.18 -2.19 -0.18
N ASN A 37 1.16 -1.33 0.10
CA ASN A 37 2.17 -0.93 -0.88
C ASN A 37 3.47 -1.69 -0.56
N LEU A 38 4.15 -2.20 -1.59
CA LEU A 38 5.38 -2.96 -1.40
C LEU A 38 6.53 -2.07 -0.93
N SER A 39 6.63 -0.83 -1.41
CA SER A 39 7.69 0.10 -1.01
C SER A 39 7.15 1.34 -0.34
N GLY A 40 8.06 2.07 0.32
CA GLY A 40 7.71 3.27 1.07
C GLY A 40 7.73 4.57 0.28
N GLY A 41 8.11 4.54 -1.00
CA GLY A 41 8.15 5.75 -1.83
C GLY A 41 9.35 6.65 -1.54
N ASN A 42 10.42 6.12 -0.96
CA ASN A 42 11.57 6.92 -0.54
C ASN A 42 12.33 7.58 -1.69
N GLY A 43 12.19 7.09 -2.91
CA GLY A 43 12.78 7.68 -4.11
C GLY A 43 11.89 8.67 -4.85
N GLY A 44 10.71 8.99 -4.32
CA GLY A 44 9.70 9.78 -5.03
C GLY A 44 9.81 11.30 -4.92
N SER A 45 10.88 11.85 -4.34
CA SER A 45 11.05 13.30 -4.21
C SER A 45 12.48 13.71 -4.48
N LEU A 46 12.62 14.86 -5.17
CA LEU A 46 13.92 15.51 -5.39
C LEU A 46 14.23 16.57 -4.32
N GLU A 47 13.22 16.97 -3.54
CA GLU A 47 13.34 18.02 -2.54
C GLU A 47 13.63 17.50 -1.13
N MET A 48 13.27 16.23 -0.87
CA MET A 48 13.46 15.61 0.44
C MET A 48 14.43 14.43 0.33
N ASP A 49 15.17 14.15 1.41
CA ASP A 49 15.99 12.95 1.45
C ASP A 49 15.10 11.69 1.50
N GLY A 50 15.72 10.51 1.32
CA GLY A 50 14.99 9.26 1.25
C GLY A 50 14.20 8.92 2.51
N GLU A 51 14.75 9.19 3.69
CA GLU A 51 14.07 8.91 4.96
C GLU A 51 12.90 9.85 5.19
N THR A 52 13.07 11.13 4.92
CA THR A 52 12.00 12.12 5.05
C THR A 52 10.88 11.81 4.06
N THR A 53 11.23 11.50 2.80
CA THR A 53 10.25 11.13 1.79
C THR A 53 9.48 9.89 2.20
N ALA A 54 10.16 8.86 2.69
CA ALA A 54 9.50 7.62 3.12
C ALA A 54 8.52 7.89 4.26
N ARG A 55 8.90 8.73 5.22
CA ARG A 55 8.04 9.05 6.38
C ARG A 55 6.80 9.83 5.95
N VAL A 56 6.96 10.85 5.10
CA VAL A 56 5.83 11.64 4.61
C VAL A 56 4.89 10.75 3.80
N ARG A 57 5.41 9.94 2.90
CA ARG A 57 4.58 9.08 2.07
C ARG A 57 3.93 7.95 2.86
N LEU A 58 4.55 7.49 3.93
CA LEU A 58 3.94 6.53 4.85
C LEU A 58 2.68 7.13 5.49
N GLU A 59 2.77 8.36 5.99
CA GLU A 59 1.63 9.03 6.59
C GLU A 59 0.53 9.30 5.57
N GLU A 60 0.88 9.71 4.36
CA GLU A 60 -0.08 9.90 3.28
C GLU A 60 -0.80 8.58 2.94
N ALA A 61 -0.06 7.48 2.89
CA ALA A 61 -0.64 6.17 2.61
C ALA A 61 -1.58 5.71 3.71
N ARG A 62 -1.20 5.92 4.98
CA ARG A 62 -2.07 5.60 6.12
C ARG A 62 -3.36 6.40 6.07
N GLU A 63 -3.27 7.68 5.76
CA GLU A 63 -4.44 8.54 5.65
C GLU A 63 -5.34 8.12 4.49
N GLY A 64 -4.74 7.79 3.34
CA GLY A 64 -5.49 7.28 2.19
C GLY A 64 -6.24 5.99 2.52
N ALA A 65 -5.58 5.05 3.18
CA ALA A 65 -6.21 3.81 3.62
C ALA A 65 -7.35 4.08 4.61
N ALA A 66 -7.16 5.00 5.55
CA ALA A 66 -8.18 5.36 6.53
C ALA A 66 -9.40 5.98 5.86
N ARG A 67 -9.22 6.81 4.84
CA ARG A 67 -10.33 7.42 4.09
C ARG A 67 -11.14 6.37 3.31
N LEU A 68 -10.49 5.30 2.86
CA LEU A 68 -11.16 4.18 2.19
C LEU A 68 -11.80 3.21 3.19
N GLY A 69 -11.53 3.38 4.49
CA GLY A 69 -11.96 2.42 5.50
C GLY A 69 -11.19 1.10 5.40
N ALA A 70 -9.97 1.14 4.86
CA ALA A 70 -9.16 -0.06 4.62
C ALA A 70 -8.18 -0.31 5.76
N ARG A 71 -7.89 -1.60 6.00
CA ARG A 71 -6.83 -1.99 6.92
C ARG A 71 -5.48 -1.76 6.23
N PHE A 72 -4.62 -0.99 6.88
CA PHE A 72 -3.31 -0.62 6.35
C PHE A 72 -2.24 -1.66 6.74
N TYR A 73 -1.39 -2.04 5.78
CA TYR A 73 -0.22 -2.88 6.01
C TYR A 73 1.03 -2.08 5.65
N PRO A 74 2.06 -2.04 6.53
CA PRO A 74 3.27 -1.27 6.27
C PRO A 74 4.05 -1.81 5.06
N PRO A 75 4.80 -0.94 4.34
CA PRO A 75 5.64 -1.39 3.24
C PRO A 75 6.78 -2.30 3.73
N VAL A 76 7.25 -3.19 2.84
CA VAL A 76 8.29 -4.18 3.16
C VAL A 76 9.59 -3.95 2.39
N ALA A 77 9.65 -2.96 1.49
CA ALA A 77 10.83 -2.66 0.69
C ALA A 77 11.00 -1.16 0.51
N ARG A 78 12.21 -0.74 0.10
CA ARG A 78 12.47 0.63 -0.34
C ARG A 78 12.22 0.72 -1.85
N ASP A 79 12.07 1.94 -2.37
CA ASP A 79 11.97 2.15 -3.82
C ASP A 79 13.24 1.61 -4.50
N LEU A 80 13.05 1.04 -5.68
CA LEU A 80 14.11 0.41 -6.48
C LEU A 80 14.70 -0.85 -5.82
N GLU A 81 14.19 -1.27 -4.68
CA GLU A 81 14.62 -2.48 -3.97
C GLU A 81 13.55 -3.58 -3.97
N ILE A 82 12.53 -3.44 -4.82
CA ILE A 82 11.55 -4.50 -5.04
C ILE A 82 12.16 -5.48 -6.05
N VAL A 83 12.82 -6.50 -5.53
CA VAL A 83 13.49 -7.51 -6.36
C VAL A 83 12.90 -8.87 -6.09
N TYR A 84 12.99 -9.76 -7.09
CA TYR A 84 12.51 -11.13 -6.92
C TYR A 84 13.46 -11.87 -5.97
N SER A 85 13.01 -12.08 -4.74
CA SER A 85 13.78 -12.79 -3.72
C SER A 85 12.86 -13.63 -2.85
N VAL A 86 13.42 -14.67 -2.24
CA VAL A 86 12.63 -15.55 -1.34
C VAL A 86 12.16 -14.76 -0.12
N ASP A 87 13.00 -13.89 0.43
CA ASP A 87 12.64 -13.10 1.60
C ASP A 87 11.45 -12.18 1.31
N LEU A 88 11.49 -11.45 0.20
CA LEU A 88 10.39 -10.57 -0.19
C LEU A 88 9.12 -11.36 -0.46
N LEU A 89 9.24 -12.50 -1.16
CA LEU A 89 8.09 -13.37 -1.41
C LEU A 89 7.43 -13.84 -0.11
N ARG A 90 8.23 -14.20 0.90
CA ARG A 90 7.70 -14.64 2.19
C ARG A 90 6.98 -13.50 2.91
N GLN A 91 7.52 -12.28 2.86
CA GLN A 91 6.89 -11.12 3.48
C GLN A 91 5.56 -10.79 2.82
N VAL A 92 5.50 -10.80 1.49
CA VAL A 92 4.26 -10.56 0.75
C VAL A 92 3.25 -11.67 1.02
N ALA A 93 3.69 -12.93 1.01
CA ALA A 93 2.82 -14.06 1.29
C ALA A 93 2.20 -13.99 2.68
N ALA A 94 2.96 -13.49 3.67
CA ALA A 94 2.44 -13.32 5.03
C ALA A 94 1.31 -12.29 5.09
N VAL A 95 1.38 -11.23 4.29
CA VAL A 95 0.30 -10.23 4.22
C VAL A 95 -0.92 -10.81 3.48
N VAL A 96 -0.71 -11.54 2.40
CA VAL A 96 -1.80 -12.12 1.60
C VAL A 96 -2.60 -13.16 2.39
N ARG A 97 -1.94 -13.89 3.26
CA ARG A 97 -2.62 -14.86 4.13
C ARG A 97 -3.43 -14.17 5.21
#